data_434f9350521dcb20d3df4820503d1c8c
#
_entry.id   434f9350521dcb20d3df4820503d1c8c
#
_cell.length_a   1.000
_cell.length_b   1.000
_cell.length_c   1.000
_cell.angle_alpha   90.00
_cell.angle_beta   90.00
_cell.angle_gamma   90.00
#
_symmetry.space_group_name_H-M   'P 1'
#
loop_
_entity.id
_entity.type
_entity.pdbx_description
1 polymer ?
#
loop_
_entity_poly.entity_id
_entity_poly.type
_entity_poly.pdbx_seq_one_letter_code
_entity_poly.pdbx_strand_id
1 'polypeptide(L)'
;MFILTTISDLIQIAPQDFSKFSAVAIEDNINEKYANKVIQKIGLCISFYDLLESSDGLIGHGTGLVNVNVKFRMIVFRPFKGEIMLGKIASGTELGIKIGVEFFNDILIPPELLLPGAKFDYADQVWTWDNDDGTTLYFDVGEVVRFRIETEEWHDQIPTGPDSDQTVTERKAPYSIIGSMQMGGLGPVTWW
;
A
#
# COMPACT_ATOMS: atom_id res chain seq x y z
N MET A 1 2.28 11.28 -2.75
CA MET A 1 1.40 10.14 -2.45
C MET A 1 1.11 9.26 -3.67
N PHE A 2 0.66 9.82 -4.79
CA PHE A 2 0.47 9.05 -6.03
C PHE A 2 1.45 9.50 -7.12
N ILE A 3 1.91 8.52 -7.91
CA ILE A 3 2.78 8.75 -9.07
C ILE A 3 2.17 8.07 -10.31
N LEU A 4 2.50 8.59 -11.48
CA LEU A 4 2.22 7.93 -12.75
C LEU A 4 3.45 7.14 -13.20
N THR A 5 3.26 5.84 -13.41
CA THR A 5 4.35 4.96 -13.86
C THR A 5 3.98 4.36 -15.21
N THR A 6 4.92 4.37 -16.14
CA THR A 6 4.76 3.77 -17.45
C THR A 6 5.18 2.30 -17.40
N ILE A 7 4.29 1.43 -17.85
CA ILE A 7 4.50 -0.03 -17.91
C ILE A 7 4.32 -0.46 -19.36
N SER A 8 5.19 -1.37 -19.80
CA SER A 8 5.04 -2.05 -21.10
C SER A 8 4.84 -3.54 -20.84
N ASP A 9 3.78 -4.10 -21.40
CA ASP A 9 3.44 -5.50 -21.15
C ASP A 9 2.61 -6.09 -22.30
N LEU A 10 2.51 -7.43 -22.30
CA LEU A 10 1.63 -8.18 -23.18
C LEU A 10 0.29 -8.42 -22.46
N ILE A 11 -0.78 -7.92 -23.04
CA ILE A 11 -2.13 -8.13 -22.56
C ILE A 11 -2.84 -9.15 -23.45
N GLN A 12 -3.52 -10.10 -22.81
CA GLN A 12 -4.30 -11.14 -23.48
C GLN A 12 -5.78 -10.82 -23.36
N ILE A 13 -6.45 -10.72 -24.50
CA ILE A 13 -7.90 -10.44 -24.56
C ILE A 13 -8.61 -11.77 -24.90
N ALA A 14 -9.54 -12.16 -24.06
CA ALA A 14 -10.33 -13.37 -24.26
C ALA A 14 -11.46 -13.15 -25.30
N PRO A 15 -11.91 -14.20 -26.01
CA PRO A 15 -12.98 -14.10 -27.01
C PRO A 15 -14.28 -13.49 -26.49
N GLN A 16 -14.58 -13.67 -25.21
CA GLN A 16 -15.77 -13.08 -24.56
C GLN A 16 -15.76 -11.54 -24.56
N ASP A 17 -14.57 -10.93 -24.62
CA ASP A 17 -14.38 -9.48 -24.58
C ASP A 17 -14.29 -8.85 -25.97
N PHE A 18 -14.38 -9.65 -27.06
CA PHE A 18 -14.30 -9.14 -28.43
C PHE A 18 -15.51 -8.28 -28.81
N SER A 19 -16.61 -8.37 -28.08
CA SER A 19 -17.78 -7.51 -28.27
C SER A 19 -17.57 -6.08 -27.73
N LYS A 20 -16.58 -5.89 -26.87
CA LYS A 20 -16.23 -4.57 -26.30
C LYS A 20 -15.38 -3.78 -27.29
N PHE A 21 -15.38 -2.46 -27.11
CA PHE A 21 -14.38 -1.61 -27.78
C PHE A 21 -12.98 -2.06 -27.35
N SER A 22 -12.04 -2.18 -28.29
CA SER A 22 -10.70 -2.69 -28.03
C SER A 22 -9.95 -1.96 -26.92
N ALA A 23 -10.08 -0.62 -26.85
CA ALA A 23 -9.48 0.17 -25.77
C ALA A 23 -10.06 -0.19 -24.39
N VAL A 24 -11.38 -0.39 -24.30
CA VAL A 24 -12.05 -0.77 -23.04
C VAL A 24 -11.67 -2.20 -22.62
N ALA A 25 -11.57 -3.14 -23.58
CA ALA A 25 -11.13 -4.48 -23.29
C ALA A 25 -9.68 -4.52 -22.78
N ILE A 26 -8.79 -3.69 -23.34
CA ILE A 26 -7.41 -3.54 -22.87
C ILE A 26 -7.38 -2.95 -21.45
N GLU A 27 -8.13 -1.89 -21.19
CA GLU A 27 -8.24 -1.25 -19.86
C GLU A 27 -8.73 -2.23 -18.80
N ASP A 28 -9.83 -2.95 -19.08
CA ASP A 28 -10.38 -3.96 -18.16
C ASP A 28 -9.34 -5.02 -17.80
N ASN A 29 -8.64 -5.56 -18.80
CA ASN A 29 -7.63 -6.60 -18.60
C ASN A 29 -6.37 -6.06 -17.87
N ILE A 30 -5.97 -4.81 -18.11
CA ILE A 30 -4.88 -4.16 -17.36
C ILE A 30 -5.26 -4.01 -15.90
N ASN A 31 -6.47 -3.52 -15.61
CA ASN A 31 -6.95 -3.36 -14.24
C ASN A 31 -7.07 -4.71 -13.53
N GLU A 32 -7.59 -5.75 -14.17
CA GLU A 32 -7.64 -7.11 -13.60
C GLU A 32 -6.25 -7.65 -13.26
N LYS A 33 -5.28 -7.40 -14.15
CA LYS A 33 -3.91 -7.87 -13.98
C LYS A 33 -3.14 -7.13 -12.89
N TYR A 34 -3.31 -5.81 -12.77
CA TYR A 34 -2.45 -4.93 -11.97
C TYR A 34 -3.11 -4.24 -10.79
N ALA A 35 -4.42 -3.97 -10.82
CA ALA A 35 -5.08 -3.27 -9.72
C ALA A 35 -4.92 -4.00 -8.39
N ASN A 36 -4.64 -3.26 -7.33
CA ASN A 36 -4.40 -3.77 -5.98
C ASN A 36 -3.23 -4.77 -5.86
N LYS A 37 -2.27 -4.69 -6.79
CA LYS A 37 -1.04 -5.50 -6.73
C LYS A 37 0.18 -4.62 -6.53
N VAL A 38 1.10 -5.12 -5.72
CA VAL A 38 2.38 -4.47 -5.46
C VAL A 38 3.38 -4.90 -6.55
N ILE A 39 3.97 -3.92 -7.21
CA ILE A 39 5.14 -4.14 -8.08
C ILE A 39 6.37 -3.69 -7.31
N GLN A 40 7.34 -4.59 -7.18
CA GLN A 40 8.60 -4.36 -6.46
C GLN A 40 9.28 -3.08 -6.94
N LYS A 41 9.66 -2.21 -5.99
CA LYS A 41 10.32 -0.91 -6.20
C LYS A 41 9.52 0.12 -7.00
N ILE A 42 8.28 -0.19 -7.37
CA ILE A 42 7.37 0.74 -8.06
C ILE A 42 6.30 1.25 -7.10
N GLY A 43 5.56 0.36 -6.42
CA GLY A 43 4.51 0.71 -5.46
C GLY A 43 3.28 -0.18 -5.59
N LEU A 44 2.21 0.22 -4.91
CA LEU A 44 0.90 -0.40 -5.02
C LEU A 44 0.14 0.19 -6.22
N CYS A 45 -0.13 -0.64 -7.23
CA CYS A 45 -0.90 -0.24 -8.39
C CYS A 45 -2.37 -0.03 -8.02
N ILE A 46 -2.93 1.13 -8.35
CA ILE A 46 -4.32 1.50 -8.04
C ILE A 46 -5.22 1.23 -9.26
N SER A 47 -4.97 1.94 -10.36
CA SER A 47 -5.81 1.83 -11.56
C SER A 47 -5.04 2.23 -12.81
N PHE A 48 -5.55 1.79 -13.95
CA PHE A 48 -5.16 2.31 -15.26
C PHE A 48 -5.43 3.82 -15.36
N TYR A 49 -4.55 4.54 -16.03
CA TYR A 49 -4.69 5.96 -16.29
C TYR A 49 -4.93 6.24 -17.77
N ASP A 50 -3.99 5.85 -18.64
CA ASP A 50 -4.12 6.00 -20.09
C ASP A 50 -3.25 5.02 -20.88
N LEU A 51 -3.63 4.79 -22.13
CA LEU A 51 -2.89 3.98 -23.10
C LEU A 51 -2.01 4.88 -23.96
N LEU A 52 -0.71 4.62 -23.98
CA LEU A 52 0.26 5.37 -24.78
C LEU A 52 0.44 4.75 -26.17
N GLU A 53 0.64 3.43 -26.21
CA GLU A 53 0.92 2.68 -27.44
C GLU A 53 0.23 1.31 -27.37
N SER A 54 -0.27 0.83 -28.49
CA SER A 54 -0.75 -0.55 -28.64
C SER A 54 -0.31 -1.11 -29.98
N SER A 55 0.10 -2.37 -30.00
CA SER A 55 0.36 -3.08 -31.24
C SER A 55 -0.95 -3.60 -31.87
N ASP A 56 -0.84 -4.08 -33.09
CA ASP A 56 -1.89 -4.93 -33.66
C ASP A 56 -2.09 -6.19 -32.82
N GLY A 57 -3.33 -6.65 -32.71
CA GLY A 57 -3.68 -7.88 -32.00
C GLY A 57 -3.28 -9.11 -32.79
N LEU A 58 -2.56 -10.03 -32.17
CA LEU A 58 -2.17 -11.31 -32.74
C LEU A 58 -2.94 -12.45 -32.05
N ILE A 59 -3.70 -13.21 -32.85
CA ILE A 59 -4.45 -14.36 -32.31
C ILE A 59 -3.47 -15.50 -32.01
N GLY A 60 -3.49 -15.96 -30.77
CA GLY A 60 -2.67 -17.09 -30.32
C GLY A 60 -3.17 -18.41 -30.92
N HIS A 61 -2.24 -19.18 -31.51
CA HIS A 61 -2.57 -20.49 -32.09
C HIS A 61 -3.15 -21.42 -31.02
N GLY A 62 -4.35 -21.94 -31.27
CA GLY A 62 -5.01 -22.93 -30.39
C GLY A 62 -5.69 -22.38 -29.13
N THR A 63 -5.44 -21.12 -28.74
CA THR A 63 -6.02 -20.53 -27.53
C THR A 63 -7.20 -19.59 -27.82
N GLY A 64 -7.27 -19.02 -29.03
CA GLY A 64 -8.26 -18.02 -29.40
C GLY A 64 -8.05 -16.67 -28.71
N LEU A 65 -7.01 -16.52 -27.87
CA LEU A 65 -6.69 -15.27 -27.19
C LEU A 65 -6.01 -14.29 -28.17
N VAL A 66 -6.37 -13.03 -28.08
CA VAL A 66 -5.68 -11.97 -28.81
C VAL A 66 -4.60 -11.39 -27.90
N ASN A 67 -3.36 -11.45 -28.37
CA ASN A 67 -2.20 -10.91 -27.68
C ASN A 67 -1.89 -9.51 -28.24
N VAL A 68 -1.85 -8.50 -27.34
CA VAL A 68 -1.57 -7.11 -27.71
C VAL A 68 -0.42 -6.62 -26.83
N ASN A 69 0.67 -6.16 -27.45
CA ASN A 69 1.71 -5.45 -26.74
C ASN A 69 1.24 -4.02 -26.47
N VAL A 70 1.21 -3.63 -25.21
CA VAL A 70 0.72 -2.31 -24.81
C VAL A 70 1.75 -1.58 -23.97
N LYS A 71 1.76 -0.27 -24.12
CA LYS A 71 2.47 0.65 -23.24
C LYS A 71 1.46 1.63 -22.67
N PHE A 72 1.35 1.66 -21.36
CA PHE A 72 0.32 2.39 -20.65
C PHE A 72 0.86 3.03 -19.37
N ARG A 73 0.11 3.97 -18.82
CA ARG A 73 0.41 4.54 -17.52
C ARG A 73 -0.59 4.05 -16.48
N MET A 74 -0.06 3.74 -15.29
CA MET A 74 -0.86 3.42 -14.11
C MET A 74 -0.68 4.46 -13.02
N ILE A 75 -1.74 4.69 -12.27
CA ILE A 75 -1.69 5.40 -11.00
C ILE A 75 -1.17 4.41 -9.97
N VAL A 76 -0.07 4.79 -9.33
CA VAL A 76 0.60 3.96 -8.31
C VAL A 76 0.68 4.74 -7.01
N PHE A 77 0.30 4.11 -5.92
CA PHE A 77 0.51 4.63 -4.58
C PHE A 77 1.96 4.37 -4.15
N ARG A 78 2.70 5.45 -4.00
CA ARG A 78 4.06 5.48 -3.51
C ARG A 78 4.35 6.82 -2.88
N PRO A 79 4.12 6.98 -1.57
CA PRO A 79 4.46 8.22 -0.89
C PRO A 79 5.98 8.42 -0.85
N PHE A 80 6.42 9.66 -0.87
CA PHE A 80 7.84 9.99 -0.80
C PHE A 80 8.29 10.23 0.65
N LYS A 81 9.57 10.03 0.91
CA LYS A 81 10.16 10.29 2.23
C LYS A 81 9.94 11.75 2.64
N GLY A 82 9.44 11.96 3.86
CA GLY A 82 9.12 13.27 4.41
C GLY A 82 7.70 13.76 4.09
N GLU A 83 6.93 13.05 3.29
CA GLU A 83 5.53 13.39 3.03
C GLU A 83 4.69 13.22 4.29
N ILE A 84 3.81 14.19 4.57
CA ILE A 84 2.88 14.13 5.69
C ILE A 84 1.54 13.63 5.18
N MET A 85 1.02 12.60 5.82
CA MET A 85 -0.24 11.95 5.47
C MET A 85 -1.18 11.89 6.67
N LEU A 86 -2.46 11.70 6.35
CA LEU A 86 -3.51 11.37 7.31
C LEU A 86 -3.86 9.88 7.18
N GLY A 87 -4.08 9.25 8.31
CA GLY A 87 -4.55 7.87 8.40
C GLY A 87 -5.33 7.65 9.68
N LYS A 88 -5.84 6.44 9.88
CA LYS A 88 -6.53 6.04 11.10
C LYS A 88 -5.70 4.98 11.83
N ILE A 89 -5.68 5.05 13.15
CA ILE A 89 -5.08 4.00 13.97
C ILE A 89 -5.88 2.71 13.77
N ALA A 90 -5.22 1.69 13.23
CA ALA A 90 -5.83 0.37 13.04
C ALA A 90 -5.63 -0.52 14.27
N SER A 91 -4.45 -0.48 14.87
CA SER A 91 -4.15 -1.20 16.12
C SER A 91 -2.90 -0.62 16.79
N GLY A 92 -2.86 -0.70 18.13
CA GLY A 92 -1.67 -0.46 18.94
C GLY A 92 -1.11 -1.80 19.44
N THR A 93 0.20 -1.99 19.33
CA THR A 93 0.91 -3.15 19.88
C THR A 93 2.21 -2.66 20.51
N GLU A 94 2.87 -3.52 21.28
CA GLU A 94 4.20 -3.23 21.85
C GLU A 94 5.23 -2.86 20.76
N LEU A 95 5.06 -3.41 19.54
CA LEU A 95 5.94 -3.13 18.39
C LEU A 95 5.68 -1.77 17.72
N GLY A 96 4.65 -1.04 18.17
CA GLY A 96 4.28 0.27 17.65
C GLY A 96 2.80 0.39 17.28
N ILE A 97 2.49 1.47 16.58
CA ILE A 97 1.13 1.77 16.13
C ILE A 97 1.01 1.44 14.64
N LYS A 98 0.05 0.59 14.29
CA LYS A 98 -0.33 0.36 12.88
C LYS A 98 -1.36 1.38 12.45
N ILE A 99 -1.12 1.97 11.28
CA ILE A 99 -2.00 2.95 10.67
C ILE A 99 -2.56 2.38 9.38
N GLY A 100 -3.84 2.60 9.14
CA GLY A 100 -4.52 2.33 7.89
C GLY A 100 -4.89 3.62 7.15
N VAL A 101 -4.67 3.62 5.86
CA VAL A 101 -5.29 4.52 4.90
C VAL A 101 -6.35 3.68 4.18
N GLU A 102 -7.43 4.27 3.69
CA GLU A 102 -8.63 3.56 3.16
C GLU A 102 -8.34 2.32 2.27
N PHE A 103 -7.25 2.35 1.53
CA PHE A 103 -6.85 1.30 0.58
C PHE A 103 -5.50 0.63 0.93
N PHE A 104 -4.81 1.07 2.01
CA PHE A 104 -3.48 0.56 2.38
C PHE A 104 -3.31 0.53 3.90
N ASN A 105 -3.02 -0.66 4.47
CA ASN A 105 -2.99 -0.88 5.93
C ASN A 105 -1.60 -1.27 6.47
N ASP A 106 -0.57 -1.32 5.62
CA ASP A 106 0.76 -1.76 6.02
C ASP A 106 1.68 -0.58 6.34
N ILE A 107 1.21 0.31 7.22
CA ILE A 107 1.97 1.43 7.74
C ILE A 107 2.21 1.18 9.22
N LEU A 108 3.48 1.17 9.63
CA LEU A 108 3.90 0.99 11.02
C LEU A 108 4.62 2.23 11.51
N ILE A 109 4.30 2.67 12.72
CA ILE A 109 5.09 3.65 13.47
C ILE A 109 5.70 2.91 14.65
N PRO A 110 7.01 2.62 14.61
CA PRO A 110 7.69 1.96 15.71
C PRO A 110 7.82 2.89 16.92
N PRO A 111 8.07 2.34 18.12
CA PRO A 111 8.14 3.10 19.37
C PRO A 111 9.12 4.29 19.32
N GLU A 112 10.27 4.10 18.65
CA GLU A 112 11.32 5.13 18.56
C GLU A 112 10.88 6.33 17.70
N LEU A 113 9.88 6.18 16.85
CA LEU A 113 9.36 7.20 15.96
C LEU A 113 8.00 7.77 16.39
N LEU A 114 7.51 7.40 17.56
CA LEU A 114 6.38 8.04 18.23
C LEU A 114 6.78 9.37 18.87
N LEU A 115 5.80 10.08 19.43
CA LEU A 115 6.06 11.30 20.20
C LEU A 115 7.04 11.02 21.35
N PRO A 116 8.01 11.91 21.61
CA PRO A 116 8.95 11.74 22.71
C PRO A 116 8.21 11.59 24.05
N GLY A 117 8.49 10.54 24.79
CA GLY A 117 7.82 10.24 26.06
C GLY A 117 6.58 9.36 25.94
N ALA A 118 6.18 8.94 24.75
CA ALA A 118 5.10 7.97 24.59
C ALA A 118 5.48 6.63 25.23
N LYS A 119 4.51 5.99 25.92
CA LYS A 119 4.68 4.72 26.62
C LYS A 119 3.56 3.78 26.26
N PHE A 120 3.87 2.49 26.21
CA PHE A 120 2.85 1.47 26.01
C PHE A 120 2.28 1.01 27.37
N ASP A 121 0.97 1.14 27.53
CA ASP A 121 0.26 0.62 28.70
C ASP A 121 -0.15 -0.84 28.43
N TYR A 122 0.46 -1.75 29.19
CA TYR A 122 0.18 -3.19 29.07
C TYR A 122 -1.18 -3.60 29.64
N ALA A 123 -1.75 -2.79 30.56
CA ALA A 123 -3.05 -3.11 31.18
C ALA A 123 -4.18 -2.85 30.17
N ASP A 124 -4.16 -1.70 29.55
CA ASP A 124 -5.19 -1.27 28.57
C ASP A 124 -4.78 -1.56 27.12
N GLN A 125 -3.54 -2.04 26.90
CA GLN A 125 -2.98 -2.33 25.57
C GLN A 125 -3.04 -1.15 24.59
N VAL A 126 -2.76 0.05 25.10
CA VAL A 126 -2.83 1.30 24.35
C VAL A 126 -1.54 2.11 24.56
N TRP A 127 -1.16 2.86 23.55
CA TRP A 127 -0.08 3.85 23.67
C TRP A 127 -0.60 5.10 24.36
N THR A 128 0.17 5.63 25.30
CA THR A 128 -0.13 6.86 26.06
C THR A 128 0.99 7.87 25.87
N TRP A 129 0.63 9.13 25.96
CA TRP A 129 1.57 10.24 25.95
C TRP A 129 1.15 11.28 27.00
N ASP A 130 2.11 11.66 27.84
CA ASP A 130 1.89 12.67 28.89
C ASP A 130 2.24 14.05 28.31
N ASN A 131 1.24 14.93 28.25
CA ASN A 131 1.43 16.32 27.84
C ASN A 131 2.16 17.12 28.93
N ASP A 132 2.75 18.27 28.54
CA ASP A 132 3.42 19.19 29.45
C ASP A 132 2.53 19.69 30.60
N ASP A 133 1.21 19.70 30.40
CA ASP A 133 0.19 20.04 31.41
C ASP A 133 -0.09 18.92 32.41
N GLY A 134 0.55 17.76 32.30
CA GLY A 134 0.34 16.58 33.15
C GLY A 134 -0.93 15.78 32.80
N THR A 135 -1.53 16.02 31.64
CA THR A 135 -2.67 15.24 31.15
C THR A 135 -2.16 14.06 30.31
N THR A 136 -2.61 12.85 30.64
CA THR A 136 -2.31 11.67 29.83
C THR A 136 -3.29 11.56 28.68
N LEU A 137 -2.76 11.50 27.47
CA LEU A 137 -3.49 11.35 26.22
C LEU A 137 -3.28 9.94 25.67
N TYR A 138 -4.31 9.39 25.03
CA TYR A 138 -4.36 8.00 24.52
C TYR A 138 -4.40 7.98 23.01
N PHE A 139 -3.70 7.01 22.41
CA PHE A 139 -3.78 6.73 20.97
C PHE A 139 -4.88 5.69 20.70
N ASP A 140 -6.10 6.16 20.60
CA ASP A 140 -7.26 5.27 20.45
C ASP A 140 -7.41 4.69 19.04
N VAL A 141 -7.83 3.43 18.97
CA VAL A 141 -8.11 2.77 17.70
C VAL A 141 -9.26 3.48 16.96
N GLY A 142 -9.06 3.75 15.68
CA GLY A 142 -10.01 4.49 14.83
C GLY A 142 -9.80 6.00 14.81
N GLU A 143 -8.93 6.53 15.66
CA GLU A 143 -8.61 7.96 15.68
C GLU A 143 -7.81 8.36 14.43
N VAL A 144 -8.09 9.57 13.92
CA VAL A 144 -7.38 10.14 12.79
C VAL A 144 -6.06 10.74 13.24
N VAL A 145 -4.98 10.29 12.63
CA VAL A 145 -3.62 10.73 12.96
C VAL A 145 -2.91 11.33 11.76
N ARG A 146 -2.05 12.28 12.04
CA ARG A 146 -1.12 12.89 11.10
C ARG A 146 0.27 12.30 11.34
N PHE A 147 0.88 11.76 10.30
CA PHE A 147 2.20 11.12 10.38
C PHE A 147 3.06 11.48 9.17
N ARG A 148 4.36 11.40 9.33
CA ARG A 148 5.35 11.65 8.28
C ARG A 148 5.94 10.32 7.81
N ILE A 149 6.13 10.16 6.51
CA ILE A 149 6.79 9.00 5.92
C ILE A 149 8.31 9.09 6.17
N GLU A 150 8.89 8.06 6.76
CA GLU A 150 10.33 7.98 7.00
C GLU A 150 11.03 7.06 6.01
N THR A 151 10.52 5.86 5.80
CA THR A 151 11.13 4.91 4.89
C THR A 151 10.12 3.94 4.29
N GLU A 152 10.48 3.36 3.16
CA GLU A 152 9.74 2.28 2.49
C GLU A 152 10.48 0.96 2.73
N GLU A 153 9.75 -0.12 2.97
CA GLU A 153 10.29 -1.46 3.06
C GLU A 153 9.67 -2.36 2.01
N TRP A 154 10.53 -3.14 1.34
CA TRP A 154 10.14 -4.07 0.30
C TRP A 154 10.55 -5.47 0.69
N HIS A 155 9.60 -6.40 0.69
CA HIS A 155 9.84 -7.79 1.03
C HIS A 155 9.49 -8.69 -0.15
N ASP A 156 10.41 -9.56 -0.52
CA ASP A 156 10.15 -10.56 -1.56
C ASP A 156 9.17 -11.62 -1.04
N GLN A 157 8.14 -11.87 -1.83
CA GLN A 157 7.19 -12.95 -1.56
C GLN A 157 7.72 -14.24 -2.16
N ILE A 158 8.40 -15.05 -1.34
CA ILE A 158 8.87 -16.37 -1.76
C ILE A 158 7.68 -17.33 -1.71
N PRO A 159 7.31 -17.99 -2.83
CA PRO A 159 6.28 -19.01 -2.79
C PRO A 159 6.74 -20.17 -1.93
N THR A 160 5.96 -20.51 -0.90
CA THR A 160 6.20 -21.67 -0.04
C THR A 160 5.63 -22.91 -0.71
N GLY A 161 6.44 -23.98 -0.81
CA GLY A 161 6.00 -25.28 -1.30
C GLY A 161 4.93 -25.90 -0.37
N PRO A 162 4.11 -26.86 -0.87
CA PRO A 162 3.08 -27.51 -0.08
C PRO A 162 3.61 -28.29 1.14
N ASP A 163 4.87 -28.69 1.12
CA ASP A 163 5.52 -29.47 2.19
C ASP A 163 6.46 -28.65 3.09
N SER A 164 6.46 -27.31 2.95
CA SER A 164 7.21 -26.48 3.88
C SER A 164 6.52 -26.51 5.25
N ASP A 165 7.18 -27.09 6.26
CA ASP A 165 6.79 -27.00 7.65
C ASP A 165 6.43 -25.55 7.95
N GLN A 166 5.18 -25.33 8.32
CA GLN A 166 4.65 -24.04 8.74
C GLN A 166 5.26 -23.66 10.11
N THR A 167 6.56 -23.45 10.17
CA THR A 167 7.06 -22.48 11.12
C THR A 167 6.46 -21.16 10.69
N VAL A 168 5.51 -20.69 11.48
CA VAL A 168 4.76 -19.44 11.28
C VAL A 168 5.76 -18.29 11.31
N THR A 169 6.50 -18.14 10.24
CA THR A 169 7.20 -16.90 9.97
C THR A 169 6.10 -15.95 9.53
N GLU A 170 5.78 -14.96 10.35
CA GLU A 170 4.81 -13.91 10.00
C GLU A 170 5.14 -13.41 8.60
N ARG A 171 4.23 -13.63 7.66
CA ARG A 171 4.41 -13.17 6.28
C ARG A 171 4.40 -11.65 6.31
N LYS A 172 5.55 -11.06 6.11
CA LYS A 172 5.65 -9.60 5.96
C LYS A 172 4.94 -9.18 4.67
N ALA A 173 4.26 -8.05 4.72
CA ALA A 173 3.63 -7.46 3.54
C ALA A 173 4.70 -7.19 2.45
N PRO A 174 4.38 -7.37 1.15
CA PRO A 174 5.34 -7.14 0.05
C PRO A 174 5.84 -5.70 0.00
N TYR A 175 5.04 -4.76 0.48
CA TYR A 175 5.33 -3.34 0.59
C TYR A 175 4.80 -2.83 1.91
N SER A 176 5.65 -2.24 2.72
CA SER A 176 5.29 -1.60 3.98
C SER A 176 5.97 -0.25 4.11
N ILE A 177 5.38 0.60 4.92
CA ILE A 177 5.84 1.97 5.13
C ILE A 177 6.11 2.16 6.62
N ILE A 178 7.24 2.76 6.94
CA ILE A 178 7.55 3.21 8.29
C ILE A 178 7.28 4.71 8.37
N GLY A 179 6.39 5.08 9.28
CA GLY A 179 6.05 6.47 9.57
C GLY A 179 6.66 6.97 10.87
N SER A 180 6.59 8.28 11.09
CA SER A 180 7.02 8.95 12.31
C SER A 180 6.01 9.99 12.78
N MET A 181 5.89 10.14 14.09
CA MET A 181 5.11 11.17 14.77
C MET A 181 5.97 12.07 15.67
N GLN A 182 7.31 12.00 15.59
CA GLN A 182 8.20 12.73 16.50
C GLN A 182 8.12 14.26 16.42
N MET A 183 7.68 14.80 15.29
CA MET A 183 7.61 16.27 15.13
C MET A 183 6.33 16.83 15.74
N GLY A 184 6.42 18.03 16.33
CA GLY A 184 5.25 18.78 16.79
C GLY A 184 4.21 18.97 15.67
N GLY A 185 2.94 18.84 15.99
CA GLY A 185 1.82 18.87 15.04
C GLY A 185 1.54 17.55 14.31
N LEU A 186 2.31 16.48 14.61
CA LEU A 186 2.02 15.11 14.22
C LEU A 186 1.35 14.36 15.38
N GLY A 187 0.74 13.22 15.08
CA GLY A 187 -0.06 12.43 16.03
C GLY A 187 -1.56 12.63 15.82
N PRO A 188 -2.39 12.28 16.81
CA PRO A 188 -3.84 12.47 16.74
C PRO A 188 -4.21 13.91 16.41
N VAL A 189 -5.11 14.08 15.44
CA VAL A 189 -5.51 15.43 14.96
C VAL A 189 -6.26 16.19 16.03
N THR A 190 -6.88 15.49 16.97
CA THR A 190 -7.64 16.05 18.10
C THR A 190 -6.78 16.74 19.17
N TRP A 191 -5.47 16.49 19.14
CA TRP A 191 -4.54 17.05 20.13
C TRP A 191 -3.99 18.44 19.78
N TRP A 192 -4.20 18.90 18.53
CA TRP A 192 -3.60 20.13 17.98
C TRP A 192 -4.62 21.19 17.55
#